data_fe8893e3289635be31e79154f227b251
#
_entry.id   fe8893e3289635be31e79154f227b251
#
_cell.length_a   1.000
_cell.length_b   1.000
_cell.length_c   1.000
_cell.angle_alpha   90.00
_cell.angle_beta   90.00
_cell.angle_gamma   90.00
#
_symmetry.space_group_name_H-M   'P 1'
#
loop_
_entity.id
_entity.type
_entity.pdbx_description
1 polymer ?
#
loop_
_entity_poly.entity_id
_entity_poly.type
_entity_poly.pdbx_seq_one_letter_code
_entity_poly.pdbx_strand_id
1 'polypeptide(L)'
;GWAMVSNTPFRLYKINAHAGGHSVPFILNWPAGQRDPDLVARGRRDQWSHVTDLLPTLCDLAGVTRPAERNGLVLQPVNGVSLAPVLRDPDAPYDHGSQYTEMSGHRGFYDGEGWEIVTRHGALTPFGDHEWELYDLCTDRTETRDLAAEQPERVATLAEGWEQAARENQVYPLDEGSRLRYL
;
A
#
# COMPACT_ATOMS: atom_id res chain seq x y z
N GLY A 1 -15.95 13.13 -11.15
CA GLY A 1 -17.10 12.20 -11.13
C GLY A 1 -16.75 10.82 -11.69
N TRP A 2 -16.32 10.70 -12.95
CA TRP A 2 -16.06 9.40 -13.58
C TRP A 2 -14.97 8.57 -12.92
N ALA A 3 -13.90 9.19 -12.39
CA ALA A 3 -12.85 8.49 -11.69
C ALA A 3 -13.38 7.78 -10.42
N MET A 4 -14.26 8.41 -9.67
CA MET A 4 -14.89 7.80 -8.49
C MET A 4 -15.82 6.65 -8.88
N VAL A 5 -16.60 6.81 -9.96
CA VAL A 5 -17.47 5.75 -10.48
C VAL A 5 -16.65 4.52 -10.89
N SER A 6 -15.51 4.74 -11.55
CA SER A 6 -14.64 3.66 -12.01
C SER A 6 -13.93 2.91 -10.87
N ASN A 7 -13.80 3.51 -9.69
CA ASN A 7 -13.20 2.88 -8.51
C ASN A 7 -14.21 2.15 -7.61
N THR A 8 -15.50 2.26 -7.91
CA THR A 8 -16.53 1.58 -7.13
C THR A 8 -16.23 0.07 -7.03
N PRO A 9 -16.33 -0.55 -5.82
CA PRO A 9 -16.94 -0.02 -4.60
C PRO A 9 -15.99 0.77 -3.67
N PHE A 10 -14.74 0.98 -4.02
CA PHE A 10 -13.77 1.69 -3.16
C PHE A 10 -14.05 3.20 -3.10
N ARG A 11 -13.81 3.79 -1.93
CA ARG A 11 -13.96 5.23 -1.71
C ARG A 11 -12.86 6.01 -2.43
N LEU A 12 -13.24 7.19 -2.93
CA LEU A 12 -12.35 8.18 -3.51
C LEU A 12 -11.60 7.66 -4.77
N TYR A 13 -10.45 8.23 -5.08
CA TYR A 13 -9.64 7.93 -6.26
C TYR A 13 -8.20 8.41 -6.03
N LYS A 14 -7.35 8.33 -7.06
CA LYS A 14 -5.94 8.75 -7.01
C LYS A 14 -5.75 10.06 -6.21
N ILE A 15 -4.61 10.21 -5.57
CA ILE A 15 -4.20 11.27 -4.64
C ILE A 15 -4.58 10.92 -3.18
N ASN A 16 -5.75 10.33 -2.96
CA ASN A 16 -6.18 9.97 -1.61
C ASN A 16 -5.47 8.70 -1.11
N ALA A 17 -5.28 8.62 0.21
CA ALA A 17 -4.73 7.44 0.88
C ALA A 17 -5.77 6.34 1.13
N HIS A 18 -7.04 6.59 0.82
CA HIS A 18 -8.12 5.61 0.90
C HIS A 18 -8.04 4.55 -0.22
N ALA A 19 -8.74 3.45 -0.05
CA ALA A 19 -8.69 2.29 -0.95
C ALA A 19 -8.88 2.64 -2.43
N GLY A 20 -9.75 3.59 -2.78
CA GLY A 20 -9.90 4.05 -4.17
C GLY A 20 -8.69 4.77 -4.74
N GLY A 21 -7.75 5.20 -3.90
CA GLY A 21 -6.51 5.84 -4.32
C GLY A 21 -5.35 4.86 -4.49
N HIS A 22 -5.33 3.74 -3.77
CA HIS A 22 -4.20 2.81 -3.76
C HIS A 22 -4.57 1.35 -4.12
N SER A 23 -5.81 0.90 -3.91
CA SER A 23 -6.23 -0.46 -4.27
C SER A 23 -6.50 -0.56 -5.75
N VAL A 24 -5.61 -1.22 -6.48
CA VAL A 24 -5.69 -1.39 -7.94
C VAL A 24 -5.58 -2.86 -8.32
N PRO A 25 -6.25 -3.31 -9.41
CA PRO A 25 -6.05 -4.64 -9.95
C PRO A 25 -4.60 -4.83 -10.41
N PHE A 26 -4.00 -5.97 -10.07
CA PHE A 26 -2.74 -6.42 -10.61
C PHE A 26 -2.92 -7.73 -11.37
N ILE A 27 -2.46 -7.79 -12.62
CA ILE A 27 -2.56 -8.98 -13.46
C ILE A 27 -1.17 -9.37 -13.91
N LEU A 28 -0.76 -10.61 -13.59
CA LEU A 28 0.47 -11.21 -14.08
C LEU A 28 0.13 -12.24 -15.17
N ASN A 29 0.72 -12.05 -16.34
CA ASN A 29 0.66 -13.04 -17.42
C ASN A 29 2.06 -13.55 -17.73
N TRP A 30 2.34 -14.78 -17.28
CA TRP A 30 3.66 -15.41 -17.45
C TRP A 30 3.53 -16.91 -17.83
N PRO A 31 3.09 -17.23 -19.08
CA PRO A 31 2.82 -18.61 -19.50
C PRO A 31 4.03 -19.54 -19.40
N ALA A 32 5.24 -19.02 -19.58
CA ALA A 32 6.47 -19.84 -19.51
C ALA A 32 6.80 -20.31 -18.09
N GLY A 33 6.38 -19.56 -17.06
CA GLY A 33 6.62 -19.89 -15.67
C GLY A 33 5.43 -20.50 -14.94
N GLN A 34 4.21 -20.28 -15.47
CA GLN A 34 2.96 -20.81 -14.90
C GLN A 34 2.37 -21.85 -15.85
N ARG A 35 3.00 -23.04 -15.90
CA ARG A 35 2.60 -24.11 -16.81
C ARG A 35 1.62 -25.09 -16.17
N ASP A 36 1.48 -25.07 -14.86
CA ASP A 36 0.55 -25.93 -14.13
C ASP A 36 -0.90 -25.45 -14.35
N PRO A 37 -1.78 -26.27 -14.96
CA PRO A 37 -3.16 -25.90 -15.17
C PRO A 37 -3.93 -25.59 -13.87
N ASP A 38 -3.59 -26.27 -12.78
CA ASP A 38 -4.24 -26.05 -11.48
C ASP A 38 -3.86 -24.70 -10.88
N LEU A 39 -2.59 -24.28 -11.06
CA LEU A 39 -2.16 -22.92 -10.68
C LEU A 39 -2.85 -21.84 -11.51
N VAL A 40 -3.06 -22.10 -12.79
CA VAL A 40 -3.80 -21.19 -13.67
C VAL A 40 -5.28 -21.11 -13.29
N ALA A 41 -5.91 -22.27 -13.01
CA ALA A 41 -7.30 -22.31 -12.56
C ALA A 41 -7.51 -21.60 -11.21
N ARG A 42 -6.51 -21.64 -10.32
CA ARG A 42 -6.45 -20.91 -9.06
C ARG A 42 -5.74 -19.56 -9.22
N GLY A 43 -5.98 -18.87 -10.33
CA GLY A 43 -5.23 -17.67 -10.74
C GLY A 43 -5.36 -16.47 -9.81
N ARG A 44 -6.45 -16.39 -9.03
CA ARG A 44 -6.64 -15.30 -8.07
C ARG A 44 -5.75 -15.46 -6.84
N ARG A 45 -5.17 -14.35 -6.41
CA ARG A 45 -4.39 -14.20 -5.19
C ARG A 45 -5.00 -13.09 -4.36
N ASP A 46 -5.21 -13.33 -3.06
CA ASP A 46 -5.87 -12.39 -2.15
C ASP A 46 -4.90 -11.79 -1.12
N GLN A 47 -3.61 -12.12 -1.23
CA GLN A 47 -2.58 -11.55 -0.38
C GLN A 47 -2.48 -10.04 -0.61
N TRP A 48 -2.45 -9.29 0.47
CA TRP A 48 -2.16 -7.87 0.40
C TRP A 48 -0.75 -7.66 -0.14
N SER A 49 -0.58 -6.84 -1.15
CA SER A 49 0.71 -6.61 -1.80
C SER A 49 0.85 -5.15 -2.24
N HIS A 50 2.07 -4.70 -2.42
CA HIS A 50 2.38 -3.34 -2.81
C HIS A 50 3.24 -3.30 -4.09
N VAL A 51 3.27 -2.16 -4.77
CA VAL A 51 4.06 -2.00 -6.01
C VAL A 51 5.56 -2.21 -5.77
N THR A 52 6.06 -1.99 -4.55
CA THR A 52 7.44 -2.26 -4.16
C THR A 52 7.82 -3.74 -4.25
N ASP A 53 6.84 -4.65 -4.21
CA ASP A 53 7.04 -6.11 -4.29
C ASP A 53 7.40 -6.57 -5.71
N LEU A 54 7.15 -5.74 -6.71
CA LEU A 54 7.43 -6.11 -8.10
C LEU A 54 8.92 -6.29 -8.37
N LEU A 55 9.77 -5.41 -7.85
CA LEU A 55 11.22 -5.51 -8.08
C LEU A 55 11.82 -6.78 -7.48
N PRO A 56 11.64 -7.11 -6.19
CA PRO A 56 12.15 -8.35 -5.63
C PRO A 56 11.54 -9.59 -6.30
N THR A 57 10.27 -9.54 -6.69
CA THR A 57 9.62 -10.62 -7.45
C THR A 57 10.30 -10.87 -8.79
N LEU A 58 10.56 -9.83 -9.57
CA LEU A 58 11.24 -9.96 -10.85
C LEU A 58 12.67 -10.47 -10.70
N CYS A 59 13.39 -10.02 -9.67
CA CYS A 59 14.72 -10.51 -9.37
C CYS A 59 14.70 -12.02 -9.06
N ASP A 60 13.79 -12.48 -8.21
CA ASP A 60 13.63 -13.89 -7.87
C ASP A 60 13.24 -14.76 -9.08
N LEU A 61 12.30 -14.30 -9.87
CA LEU A 61 11.84 -15.05 -11.06
C LEU A 61 12.93 -15.14 -12.13
N ALA A 62 13.79 -14.12 -12.24
CA ALA A 62 14.90 -14.08 -13.17
C ALA A 62 16.18 -14.74 -12.63
N GLY A 63 16.22 -15.10 -11.33
CA GLY A 63 17.44 -15.62 -10.68
C GLY A 63 18.56 -14.56 -10.58
N VAL A 64 18.20 -13.29 -10.46
CA VAL A 64 19.14 -12.18 -10.43
C VAL A 64 19.19 -11.58 -9.01
N THR A 65 20.38 -11.42 -8.49
CA THR A 65 20.59 -10.68 -7.24
C THR A 65 20.77 -9.20 -7.53
N ARG A 66 19.95 -8.37 -6.89
CA ARG A 66 20.10 -6.91 -6.96
C ARG A 66 21.43 -6.48 -6.32
N PRO A 67 22.27 -5.69 -6.96
CA PRO A 67 23.50 -5.19 -6.35
C PRO A 67 23.17 -4.20 -5.22
N ALA A 68 24.03 -4.19 -4.18
CA ALA A 68 23.94 -3.19 -3.11
C ALA A 68 24.45 -1.81 -3.56
N GLU A 69 25.30 -1.78 -4.62
CA GLU A 69 25.94 -0.59 -5.14
C GLU A 69 25.92 -0.59 -6.67
N ARG A 70 25.81 0.58 -7.28
CA ARG A 70 25.92 0.77 -8.72
C ARG A 70 26.68 2.05 -9.03
N ASN A 71 27.75 1.96 -9.84
CA ASN A 71 28.58 3.09 -10.26
C ASN A 71 29.13 3.93 -9.08
N GLY A 72 29.53 3.26 -7.98
CA GLY A 72 30.05 3.92 -6.78
C GLY A 72 28.98 4.53 -5.87
N LEU A 73 27.69 4.31 -6.15
CA LEU A 73 26.59 4.80 -5.34
C LEU A 73 25.88 3.63 -4.64
N VAL A 74 25.76 3.72 -3.33
CA VAL A 74 24.96 2.78 -2.52
C VAL A 74 23.48 2.93 -2.92
N LEU A 75 22.85 1.82 -3.28
CA LEU A 75 21.45 1.83 -3.67
C LEU A 75 20.55 1.80 -2.43
N GLN A 76 19.41 2.49 -2.52
CA GLN A 76 18.37 2.44 -1.49
C GLN A 76 17.92 1.00 -1.24
N PRO A 77 17.60 0.61 0.00
CA PRO A 77 17.05 -0.72 0.28
C PRO A 77 15.77 -0.98 -0.51
N VAL A 78 15.47 -2.24 -0.71
CA VAL A 78 14.19 -2.67 -1.28
C VAL A 78 13.25 -2.96 -0.11
N ASN A 79 12.17 -2.21 -0.02
CA ASN A 79 11.19 -2.36 1.07
C ASN A 79 10.09 -3.38 0.73
N GLY A 80 10.06 -3.89 -0.49
CA GLY A 80 9.09 -4.88 -0.93
C GLY A 80 9.54 -6.32 -0.67
N VAL A 81 8.58 -7.23 -0.68
CA VAL A 81 8.74 -8.68 -0.50
C VAL A 81 8.38 -9.40 -1.81
N SER A 82 9.14 -10.45 -2.14
CA SER A 82 8.89 -11.19 -3.39
C SER A 82 7.57 -11.95 -3.37
N LEU A 83 6.76 -11.76 -4.40
CA LEU A 83 5.54 -12.55 -4.67
C LEU A 83 5.84 -13.92 -5.30
N ALA A 84 7.09 -14.23 -5.63
CA ALA A 84 7.45 -15.48 -6.30
C ALA A 84 6.96 -16.75 -5.58
N PRO A 85 6.97 -16.85 -4.24
CA PRO A 85 6.39 -17.99 -3.54
C PRO A 85 4.92 -18.20 -3.85
N VAL A 86 4.08 -17.15 -3.71
CA VAL A 86 2.62 -17.25 -3.95
C VAL A 86 2.25 -17.39 -5.43
N LEU A 87 3.16 -17.06 -6.33
CA LEU A 87 2.98 -17.33 -7.76
C LEU A 87 3.19 -18.82 -8.08
N ARG A 88 4.03 -19.51 -7.30
CA ARG A 88 4.31 -20.94 -7.44
C ARG A 88 3.33 -21.81 -6.65
N ASP A 89 2.89 -21.33 -5.50
CA ASP A 89 1.94 -22.01 -4.62
C ASP A 89 0.98 -20.96 -4.03
N PRO A 90 -0.33 -20.97 -4.39
CA PRO A 90 -1.32 -20.03 -3.88
C PRO A 90 -1.47 -20.03 -2.36
N ASP A 91 -1.12 -21.14 -1.72
CA ASP A 91 -1.24 -21.31 -0.28
C ASP A 91 0.09 -21.01 0.46
N ALA A 92 1.15 -20.61 -0.29
CA ALA A 92 2.41 -20.21 0.32
C ALA A 92 2.21 -19.03 1.28
N PRO A 93 2.90 -19.04 2.43
CA PRO A 93 2.86 -17.90 3.34
C PRO A 93 3.45 -16.67 2.64
N TYR A 94 2.78 -15.54 2.82
CA TYR A 94 3.23 -14.25 2.33
C TYR A 94 2.87 -13.16 3.33
N ASP A 95 3.86 -12.40 3.71
CA ASP A 95 3.72 -11.27 4.61
C ASP A 95 4.54 -10.09 4.07
N HIS A 96 3.83 -9.07 3.60
CA HIS A 96 4.46 -7.81 3.19
C HIS A 96 4.90 -6.99 4.40
N GLY A 97 4.27 -7.21 5.56
CA GLY A 97 4.40 -6.35 6.73
C GLY A 97 3.58 -5.07 6.60
N SER A 98 3.97 -4.07 7.36
CA SER A 98 3.32 -2.76 7.34
C SER A 98 3.71 -1.95 6.11
N GLN A 99 2.80 -1.07 5.68
CA GLN A 99 3.03 -0.16 4.56
C GLN A 99 2.48 1.24 4.86
N TYR A 100 3.30 2.25 4.69
CA TYR A 100 2.86 3.64 4.72
C TYR A 100 2.52 4.15 3.32
N THR A 101 1.64 5.13 3.26
CA THR A 101 1.36 5.93 2.06
C THR A 101 1.36 7.40 2.41
N GLU A 102 1.81 8.24 1.47
CA GLU A 102 1.68 9.70 1.54
C GLU A 102 1.51 10.25 0.12
N MET A 103 0.56 11.15 -0.04
CA MET A 103 0.36 11.88 -1.28
C MET A 103 -0.30 13.24 -0.99
N SER A 104 0.46 14.31 -1.17
CA SER A 104 -0.05 15.69 -1.01
C SER A 104 -0.73 15.95 0.33
N GLY A 105 -0.17 15.40 1.41
CA GLY A 105 -0.69 15.52 2.77
C GLY A 105 -1.69 14.44 3.17
N HIS A 106 -2.24 13.68 2.24
CA HIS A 106 -3.04 12.50 2.56
C HIS A 106 -2.11 11.38 3.03
N ARG A 107 -2.34 10.89 4.24
CA ARG A 107 -1.50 9.91 4.92
C ARG A 107 -2.25 8.60 5.08
N GLY A 108 -1.57 7.49 5.04
CA GLY A 108 -2.15 6.17 5.31
C GLY A 108 -1.12 5.22 5.86
N PHE A 109 -1.56 4.26 6.68
CA PHE A 109 -0.72 3.22 7.24
C PHE A 109 -1.52 1.93 7.42
N TYR A 110 -1.06 0.88 6.73
CA TYR A 110 -1.51 -0.50 6.89
C TYR A 110 -0.56 -1.23 7.82
N ASP A 111 -1.08 -1.95 8.82
CA ASP A 111 -0.26 -2.60 9.86
C ASP A 111 0.33 -3.97 9.47
N GLY A 112 -0.10 -4.55 8.36
CA GLY A 112 0.23 -5.92 7.97
C GLY A 112 -0.77 -6.96 8.46
N GLU A 113 -1.66 -6.62 9.40
CA GLU A 113 -2.60 -7.53 10.03
C GLU A 113 -4.07 -7.29 9.64
N GLY A 114 -4.31 -6.30 8.78
CA GLY A 114 -5.64 -5.98 8.25
C GLY A 114 -6.22 -4.66 8.75
N TRP A 115 -5.51 -3.91 9.60
CA TRP A 115 -5.93 -2.59 10.04
C TRP A 115 -5.26 -1.50 9.24
N GLU A 116 -6.02 -0.49 8.90
CA GLU A 116 -5.53 0.67 8.18
C GLU A 116 -6.05 1.96 8.79
N ILE A 117 -5.16 2.94 8.92
CA ILE A 117 -5.54 4.33 9.17
C ILE A 117 -5.25 5.16 7.94
N VAL A 118 -6.14 6.10 7.64
CA VAL A 118 -5.99 7.04 6.53
C VAL A 118 -6.42 8.44 6.94
N THR A 119 -5.89 9.45 6.24
CA THR A 119 -6.37 10.82 6.40
C THR A 119 -6.89 11.37 5.08
N ARG A 120 -7.85 12.27 5.19
CA ARG A 120 -8.22 13.16 4.10
C ARG A 120 -7.83 14.58 4.45
N HIS A 121 -6.60 14.94 4.17
CA HIS A 121 -6.06 16.25 4.50
C HIS A 121 -6.73 17.37 3.70
N GLY A 122 -7.12 18.45 4.39
CA GLY A 122 -7.61 19.67 3.76
C GLY A 122 -6.45 20.50 3.21
N ALA A 123 -6.48 20.84 1.92
CA ALA A 123 -5.39 21.61 1.32
C ALA A 123 -5.15 22.93 2.09
N LEU A 124 -3.88 23.19 2.44
CA LEU A 124 -3.41 24.35 3.17
C LEU A 124 -3.97 24.50 4.59
N THR A 125 -4.38 23.40 5.19
CA THR A 125 -4.74 23.36 6.62
C THR A 125 -3.57 22.79 7.44
N PRO A 126 -3.48 23.06 8.74
CA PRO A 126 -2.52 22.40 9.61
C PRO A 126 -2.81 20.90 9.71
N PHE A 127 -1.76 20.09 9.70
CA PHE A 127 -1.88 18.66 10.01
C PHE A 127 -2.32 18.42 11.45
N GLY A 128 -3.16 17.42 11.68
CA GLY A 128 -3.63 17.07 13.01
C GLY A 128 -4.02 15.61 13.15
N ASP A 129 -4.01 15.13 14.40
CA ASP A 129 -4.36 13.74 14.71
C ASP A 129 -5.86 13.46 14.57
N HIS A 130 -6.68 14.52 14.59
CA HIS A 130 -8.12 14.43 14.37
C HIS A 130 -8.52 14.06 12.93
N GLU A 131 -7.56 14.02 12.00
CA GLU A 131 -7.80 13.66 10.61
C GLU A 131 -7.81 12.15 10.37
N TRP A 132 -7.35 11.34 11.34
CA TRP A 132 -7.26 9.90 11.18
C TRP A 132 -8.63 9.23 11.21
N GLU A 133 -8.90 8.46 10.17
CA GLU A 133 -9.98 7.48 10.06
C GLU A 133 -9.37 6.08 10.25
N LEU A 134 -10.08 5.12 10.85
CA LEU A 134 -9.61 3.75 11.12
C LEU A 134 -10.54 2.72 10.50
N TYR A 135 -9.96 1.75 9.79
CA TYR A 135 -10.71 0.69 9.11
C TYR A 135 -10.14 -0.70 9.40
N ASP A 136 -11.04 -1.68 9.54
CA ASP A 136 -10.74 -3.11 9.55
C ASP A 136 -10.95 -3.67 8.14
N LEU A 137 -9.88 -3.79 7.36
CA LEU A 137 -9.93 -4.26 5.97
C LEU A 137 -10.27 -5.75 5.85
N CYS A 138 -10.19 -6.53 6.93
CA CYS A 138 -10.64 -7.92 6.93
C CYS A 138 -12.16 -8.03 6.77
N THR A 139 -12.90 -7.07 7.32
CA THR A 139 -14.36 -7.05 7.32
C THR A 139 -14.97 -5.92 6.49
N ASP A 140 -14.24 -4.82 6.29
CA ASP A 140 -14.68 -3.62 5.57
C ASP A 140 -13.61 -3.11 4.58
N ARG A 141 -13.38 -3.85 3.50
CA ARG A 141 -12.42 -3.47 2.45
C ARG A 141 -12.80 -2.20 1.67
N THR A 142 -13.98 -1.69 1.89
CA THR A 142 -14.53 -0.52 1.19
C THR A 142 -14.55 0.74 2.04
N GLU A 143 -14.04 0.63 3.28
CA GLU A 143 -13.87 1.77 4.21
C GLU A 143 -15.19 2.52 4.44
N THR A 144 -16.26 1.78 4.75
CA THR A 144 -17.60 2.34 4.94
C THR A 144 -17.88 2.74 6.36
N ARG A 145 -17.17 2.14 7.33
CA ARG A 145 -17.35 2.37 8.76
C ARG A 145 -16.04 2.80 9.42
N ASP A 146 -15.93 4.08 9.69
CA ASP A 146 -14.84 4.62 10.48
C ASP A 146 -14.94 4.21 11.96
N LEU A 147 -13.90 3.55 12.46
CA LEU A 147 -13.78 3.04 13.83
C LEU A 147 -12.89 3.92 14.73
N ALA A 148 -12.40 5.05 14.26
CA ALA A 148 -11.43 5.87 14.99
C ALA A 148 -11.95 6.32 16.36
N ALA A 149 -13.21 6.72 16.44
CA ALA A 149 -13.81 7.13 17.72
C ALA A 149 -14.04 5.95 18.69
N GLU A 150 -14.18 4.72 18.17
CA GLU A 150 -14.39 3.50 18.98
C GLU A 150 -13.07 2.91 19.47
N GLN A 151 -11.95 3.13 18.74
CA GLN A 151 -10.63 2.54 19.01
C GLN A 151 -9.50 3.58 18.99
N PRO A 152 -9.53 4.62 19.84
CA PRO A 152 -8.53 5.70 19.80
C PRO A 152 -7.11 5.23 20.12
N GLU A 153 -6.94 4.20 20.93
CA GLU A 153 -5.62 3.64 21.26
C GLU A 153 -4.99 2.94 20.04
N ARG A 154 -5.80 2.26 19.23
CA ARG A 154 -5.32 1.65 17.98
C ARG A 154 -4.92 2.73 16.97
N VAL A 155 -5.73 3.79 16.84
CA VAL A 155 -5.37 4.94 15.99
C VAL A 155 -4.02 5.51 16.40
N ALA A 156 -3.80 5.75 17.69
CA ALA A 156 -2.53 6.27 18.19
C ALA A 156 -1.34 5.36 17.83
N THR A 157 -1.49 4.04 18.06
CA THR A 157 -0.45 3.06 17.73
C THR A 157 -0.11 3.05 16.23
N LEU A 158 -1.12 3.06 15.37
CA LEU A 158 -0.90 3.05 13.92
C LEU A 158 -0.35 4.39 13.41
N ALA A 159 -0.76 5.50 14.02
CA ALA A 159 -0.21 6.83 13.70
C ALA A 159 1.28 6.92 14.06
N GLU A 160 1.71 6.34 15.20
CA GLU A 160 3.13 6.20 15.54
C GLU A 160 3.89 5.35 14.51
N GLY A 161 3.27 4.25 14.03
CA GLY A 161 3.83 3.42 12.97
C GLY A 161 4.03 4.19 11.67
N TRP A 162 3.03 4.99 11.27
CA TRP A 162 3.15 5.88 10.11
C TRP A 162 4.28 6.89 10.29
N GLU A 163 4.34 7.54 11.45
CA GLU A 163 5.34 8.55 11.76
C GLU A 163 6.77 7.99 11.71
N GLN A 164 6.98 6.78 12.24
CA GLN A 164 8.25 6.09 12.17
C GLN A 164 8.64 5.81 10.71
N ALA A 165 7.73 5.20 9.94
CA ALA A 165 7.95 4.88 8.53
C ALA A 165 8.23 6.15 7.71
N ALA A 166 7.52 7.24 7.96
CA ALA A 166 7.71 8.52 7.29
C ALA A 166 9.11 9.10 7.51
N ARG A 167 9.65 8.99 8.74
CA ARG A 167 11.01 9.42 9.07
C ARG A 167 12.07 8.56 8.39
N GLU A 168 11.91 7.25 8.44
CA GLU A 168 12.83 6.28 7.84
C GLU A 168 12.91 6.42 6.32
N ASN A 169 11.81 6.83 5.68
CA ASN A 169 11.69 6.93 4.23
C ASN A 169 11.75 8.37 3.69
N GLN A 170 12.19 9.33 4.49
CA GLN A 170 12.44 10.72 4.07
C GLN A 170 11.19 11.42 3.50
N VAL A 171 10.02 11.13 4.07
CA VAL A 171 8.75 11.73 3.65
C VAL A 171 8.68 13.22 3.98
N TYR A 172 9.34 13.64 5.07
CA TYR A 172 9.32 15.03 5.52
C TYR A 172 10.22 15.95 4.69
N PRO A 173 9.82 17.23 4.51
CA PRO A 173 8.61 17.86 5.01
C PRO A 173 7.36 17.44 4.24
N LEU A 174 6.21 17.34 4.94
CA LEU A 174 4.93 17.05 4.31
C LEU A 174 4.50 18.21 3.39
N ASP A 175 3.86 17.86 2.26
CA ASP A 175 3.20 18.82 1.39
C ASP A 175 1.78 19.09 1.93
N GLU A 176 1.49 20.32 2.33
CA GLU A 176 0.17 20.76 2.79
C GLU A 176 -0.89 20.78 1.67
N GLY A 177 -0.67 20.09 0.58
CA GLY A 177 -1.57 20.09 -0.57
C GLY A 177 -1.49 21.35 -1.43
N SER A 178 -0.41 22.13 -1.31
CA SER A 178 -0.20 23.34 -2.10
C SER A 178 -0.19 23.08 -3.61
N ARG A 179 0.25 21.88 -4.01
CA ARG A 179 0.27 21.45 -5.42
C ARG A 179 -1.11 21.10 -5.96
N LEU A 180 -2.08 20.77 -5.11
CA LEU A 180 -3.46 20.46 -5.52
C LEU A 180 -4.22 21.68 -6.06
N ARG A 181 -3.71 22.90 -5.88
CA ARG A 181 -4.30 24.12 -6.46
C ARG A 181 -4.30 24.15 -7.99
N TYR A 182 -3.47 23.31 -8.61
CA TYR A 182 -3.27 23.30 -10.07
C TYR A 182 -3.92 22.07 -10.75
N LEU A 183 -4.64 21.24 -9.99
CA LEU A 183 -5.41 20.10 -10.48
C LEU A 183 -6.92 20.36 -10.41
#